data_9c9885d1eaa9c667bc66c7da5f522210
#
_entry.id   9c9885d1eaa9c667bc66c7da5f522210
#
_cell.length_a   1.000
_cell.length_b   1.000
_cell.length_c   1.000
_cell.angle_alpha   90.00
_cell.angle_beta   90.00
_cell.angle_gamma   90.00
#
_symmetry.space_group_name_H-M   'P 1'
#
loop_
_entity.id
_entity.type
_entity.pdbx_description
1 polymer ?
#
loop_
_entity_poly.entity_id
_entity_poly.type
_entity_poly.pdbx_seq_one_letter_code
_entity_poly.pdbx_strand_id
1 'polypeptide(L)'
;TCDGFFFRDQDIAVIGGGDSAMEEATFLTRFARSVTLVHRRDEFRASKIMLDRARNNDKIRFLTNHTVVAVDGDTTVTGLRVRDTNTGAETTL
;
A
#
# COMPACT_ATOMS: atom_id res chain seq x y z
N THR A 1 4.14 -8.88 9.67
CA THR A 1 3.31 -7.72 10.00
C THR A 1 3.30 -6.74 8.85
N CYS A 2 2.20 -6.06 8.68
CA CYS A 2 2.08 -4.99 7.70
C CYS A 2 1.93 -3.67 8.42
N ASP A 3 2.46 -2.62 7.78
CA ASP A 3 2.39 -1.27 8.32
C ASP A 3 1.45 -0.45 7.44
N GLY A 4 0.53 0.26 8.08
CA GLY A 4 -0.40 1.16 7.43
C GLY A 4 -0.05 2.60 7.75
N PHE A 5 -0.05 3.45 6.74
CA PHE A 5 0.23 4.87 6.89
C PHE A 5 -0.93 5.69 6.36
N PHE A 6 -1.46 6.56 7.20
CA PHE A 6 -2.44 7.55 6.78
C PHE A 6 -1.71 8.74 6.16
N PHE A 7 -2.11 9.12 4.98
CA PHE A 7 -1.60 10.32 4.34
C PHE A 7 -2.72 10.95 3.53
N ARG A 8 -2.70 12.27 3.41
CA ARG A 8 -3.72 13.03 2.67
C ARG A 8 -5.14 12.66 3.09
N ASP A 9 -5.55 13.10 4.26
CA ASP A 9 -6.88 12.87 4.79
C ASP A 9 -7.16 11.37 4.98
N GLN A 10 -7.87 10.75 4.06
CA GLN A 10 -8.31 9.37 4.19
C GLN A 10 -7.62 8.41 3.22
N ASP A 11 -6.54 8.83 2.62
CA ASP A 11 -5.73 7.93 1.80
C ASP A 11 -4.76 7.18 2.70
N ILE A 12 -4.66 5.87 2.50
CA ILE A 12 -3.83 4.99 3.31
C ILE A 12 -2.91 4.18 2.40
N ALA A 13 -1.68 3.98 2.84
CA ALA A 13 -0.77 3.04 2.22
C ALA A 13 -0.53 1.87 3.17
N VAL A 14 -0.60 0.65 2.66
CA VAL A 14 -0.28 -0.57 3.37
C VAL A 14 0.92 -1.21 2.68
N ILE A 15 1.92 -1.57 3.46
CA ILE A 15 3.16 -2.13 2.92
C ILE A 15 3.21 -3.61 3.21
N GLY A 16 3.33 -4.42 2.18
CA GLY A 16 3.43 -5.86 2.30
C GLY A 16 2.73 -6.60 1.17
N GLY A 17 2.97 -7.89 1.09
CA GLY A 17 2.42 -8.73 0.02
C GLY A 17 1.86 -10.05 0.49
N GLY A 18 1.72 -10.27 1.79
CA GLY A 18 1.15 -11.48 2.37
C GLY A 18 -0.32 -11.34 2.74
N ASP A 19 -0.87 -12.38 3.34
CA ASP A 19 -2.28 -12.39 3.76
C ASP A 19 -2.61 -11.27 4.73
N SER A 20 -1.71 -10.96 5.67
CA SER A 20 -1.92 -9.88 6.63
C SER A 20 -2.08 -8.54 5.96
N ALA A 21 -1.28 -8.27 4.94
CA ALA A 21 -1.38 -7.01 4.18
C ALA A 21 -2.71 -6.94 3.42
N MET A 22 -3.14 -8.05 2.83
CA MET A 22 -4.42 -8.11 2.11
C MET A 22 -5.60 -7.90 3.05
N GLU A 23 -5.59 -8.55 4.22
CA GLU A 23 -6.63 -8.36 5.23
C GLU A 23 -6.68 -6.93 5.72
N GLU A 24 -5.53 -6.36 6.06
CA GLU A 24 -5.42 -5.00 6.55
C GLU A 24 -5.95 -4.01 5.52
N ALA A 25 -5.52 -4.14 4.27
CA ALA A 25 -5.96 -3.26 3.20
C ALA A 25 -7.47 -3.35 3.00
N THR A 26 -8.01 -4.57 2.96
CA THR A 26 -9.45 -4.78 2.79
C THR A 26 -10.23 -4.18 3.95
N PHE A 27 -9.77 -4.39 5.18
CA PHE A 27 -10.41 -3.83 6.37
C PHE A 27 -10.42 -2.30 6.31
N LEU A 28 -9.29 -1.70 5.97
CA LEU A 28 -9.12 -0.25 5.97
C LEU A 28 -9.97 0.45 4.91
N THR A 29 -10.43 -0.25 3.88
CA THR A 29 -11.34 0.35 2.90
C THR A 29 -12.67 0.78 3.49
N ARG A 30 -13.00 0.31 4.69
CA ARG A 30 -14.20 0.75 5.41
C ARG A 30 -14.08 2.18 5.89
N PHE A 31 -12.88 2.67 6.11
CA PHE A 31 -12.60 3.98 6.69
C PHE A 31 -11.89 4.91 5.73
N ALA A 32 -11.15 4.36 4.79
CA ALA A 32 -10.31 5.11 3.88
C ALA A 32 -11.04 5.44 2.59
N ARG A 33 -10.65 6.54 1.98
CA ARG A 33 -11.08 6.88 0.63
C ARG A 33 -10.38 5.99 -0.39
N SER A 34 -9.12 5.70 -0.17
CA SER A 34 -8.33 4.80 -1.00
C SER A 34 -7.26 4.11 -0.16
N VAL A 35 -6.89 2.90 -0.58
CA VAL A 35 -5.80 2.15 0.03
C VAL A 35 -4.85 1.74 -1.08
N THR A 36 -3.58 2.10 -0.93
CA THR A 36 -2.52 1.68 -1.85
C THR A 36 -1.70 0.59 -1.18
N LEU A 37 -1.65 -0.58 -1.81
CA LEU A 37 -0.82 -1.70 -1.36
C LEU A 37 0.53 -1.60 -2.04
N VAL A 38 1.56 -1.27 -1.26
CA VAL A 38 2.93 -1.15 -1.77
C VAL A 38 3.67 -2.45 -1.51
N HIS A 39 4.17 -3.06 -2.56
CA HIS A 39 4.91 -4.32 -2.46
C HIS A 39 6.18 -4.24 -3.31
N ARG A 40 7.27 -4.72 -2.75
CA ARG A 40 8.58 -4.63 -3.41
C ARG A 40 8.78 -5.62 -4.55
N ARG A 41 7.91 -6.62 -4.68
CA ARG A 41 7.97 -7.63 -5.73
C ARG A 41 6.75 -7.55 -6.61
N ASP A 42 6.77 -8.27 -7.73
CA ASP A 42 5.62 -8.37 -8.63
C ASP A 42 4.66 -9.49 -8.23
N GLU A 43 5.11 -10.41 -7.37
CA GLU A 43 4.27 -11.50 -6.88
C GLU A 43 3.91 -11.32 -5.41
N PHE A 44 2.69 -11.71 -5.06
CA PHE A 44 2.18 -11.63 -3.71
C PHE A 44 2.21 -13.02 -3.05
N ARG A 45 2.52 -13.05 -1.76
CA ARG A 45 2.51 -14.28 -0.96
C ARG A 45 1.19 -14.49 -0.25
N ALA A 46 0.13 -13.92 -0.77
CA ALA A 46 -1.19 -14.05 -0.23
C ALA A 46 -1.91 -15.23 -0.86
N SER A 47 -2.89 -15.78 -0.14
CA SER A 47 -3.77 -16.78 -0.71
C SER A 47 -4.56 -16.20 -1.87
N LYS A 48 -4.98 -17.05 -2.80
CA LYS A 48 -5.74 -16.60 -3.97
C LYS A 48 -7.01 -15.88 -3.58
N ILE A 49 -7.72 -16.40 -2.58
CA ILE A 49 -8.97 -15.80 -2.11
C ILE A 49 -8.74 -14.39 -1.59
N MET A 50 -7.72 -14.18 -0.77
CA MET A 50 -7.40 -12.87 -0.22
C MET A 50 -6.96 -11.90 -1.29
N LEU A 51 -6.14 -12.36 -2.23
CA LEU A 51 -5.67 -11.53 -3.33
C LEU A 51 -6.82 -11.12 -4.24
N ASP A 52 -7.72 -12.05 -4.56
CA ASP A 52 -8.89 -11.76 -5.40
C ASP A 52 -9.82 -10.75 -4.73
N ARG A 53 -10.03 -10.87 -3.43
CA ARG A 53 -10.84 -9.90 -2.68
C ARG A 53 -10.25 -8.50 -2.77
N ALA A 54 -8.94 -8.39 -2.62
CA ALA A 54 -8.26 -7.11 -2.71
C ALA A 54 -8.35 -6.53 -4.13
N ARG A 55 -8.15 -7.37 -5.14
CA ARG A 55 -8.22 -6.93 -6.54
C ARG A 55 -9.61 -6.48 -6.96
N ASN A 56 -10.65 -7.08 -6.39
CA ASN A 56 -12.03 -6.72 -6.70
C ASN A 56 -12.53 -5.51 -5.91
N ASN A 57 -11.72 -4.96 -5.02
CA ASN A 57 -12.10 -3.79 -4.24
C ASN A 57 -11.65 -2.52 -4.96
N ASP A 58 -12.60 -1.69 -5.37
CA ASP A 58 -12.34 -0.47 -6.14
C ASP A 58 -11.47 0.55 -5.42
N LYS A 59 -11.43 0.49 -4.09
CA LYS A 59 -10.64 1.42 -3.28
C LYS A 59 -9.19 0.98 -3.13
N ILE A 60 -8.85 -0.25 -3.49
CA ILE A 60 -7.50 -0.79 -3.35
C ILE A 60 -6.74 -0.65 -4.65
N ARG A 61 -5.57 -0.03 -4.56
CA ARG A 61 -4.62 0.08 -5.67
C ARG A 61 -3.38 -0.73 -5.34
N PHE A 62 -2.82 -1.38 -6.34
CA PHE A 62 -1.61 -2.17 -6.20
C PHE A 62 -0.43 -1.40 -6.78
N LEU A 63 0.61 -1.23 -5.98
CA LEU A 63 1.86 -0.64 -6.42
C LEU A 63 2.97 -1.67 -6.20
N THR A 64 3.21 -2.49 -7.20
CA THR A 64 4.22 -3.54 -7.17
C THR A 64 5.58 -3.00 -7.58
N ASN A 65 6.63 -3.71 -7.18
CA ASN A 65 8.02 -3.36 -7.49
C ASN A 65 8.41 -1.98 -6.95
N HIS A 66 7.89 -1.66 -5.75
CA HIS A 66 8.21 -0.40 -5.07
C HIS A 66 8.51 -0.64 -3.61
N THR A 67 9.40 0.18 -3.06
CA THR A 67 9.70 0.21 -1.64
C THR A 67 9.47 1.62 -1.11
N VAL A 68 9.12 1.72 0.16
CA VAL A 68 9.00 3.02 0.82
C VAL A 68 10.38 3.48 1.23
N VAL A 69 10.76 4.67 0.79
CA VAL A 69 12.09 5.25 1.11
C VAL A 69 11.99 6.40 2.10
N ALA A 70 10.86 7.07 2.21
CA ALA A 70 10.68 8.15 3.18
C ALA A 70 9.21 8.42 3.43
N VAL A 71 8.91 8.91 4.63
CA VAL A 71 7.59 9.40 5.01
C VAL A 71 7.74 10.90 5.22
N ASP A 72 6.98 11.69 4.46
CA ASP A 72 7.04 13.14 4.51
C ASP A 72 6.00 13.69 5.48
N GLY A 73 6.36 14.76 6.18
CA GLY A 73 5.49 15.46 7.12
C GLY A 73 6.17 15.67 8.46
N ASP A 74 5.66 16.62 9.24
CA ASP A 74 6.16 16.91 10.58
C ASP A 74 5.33 16.18 11.63
N THR A 75 4.17 16.73 11.98
CA THR A 75 3.27 16.13 12.96
C THR A 75 2.29 15.16 12.34
N THR A 76 2.00 15.33 11.06
CA THR A 76 1.13 14.43 10.30
C THR A 76 1.82 14.02 9.01
N VAL A 77 1.49 12.83 8.53
CA VAL A 77 2.01 12.33 7.26
C VAL A 77 1.35 13.09 6.12
N THR A 78 2.14 13.78 5.30
CA THR A 78 1.66 14.54 4.15
C THR A 78 1.93 13.82 2.83
N GLY A 79 2.86 12.89 2.82
CA GLY A 79 3.19 12.13 1.62
C GLY A 79 4.04 10.93 1.94
N LEU A 80 4.15 10.04 0.97
CA LEU A 80 4.94 8.83 1.08
C LEU A 80 5.79 8.73 -0.16
N ARG A 81 7.11 8.70 0.00
CA ARG A 81 8.03 8.53 -1.13
C ARG A 81 8.34 7.07 -1.33
N VAL A 82 8.15 6.61 -2.56
CA VAL A 82 8.39 5.22 -2.95
C VAL A 82 9.42 5.17 -4.06
N ARG A 83 10.14 4.07 -4.14
CA ARG A 83 11.15 3.84 -5.17
C ARG A 83 10.77 2.60 -5.97
N ASP A 84 10.81 2.73 -7.30
CA ASP A 84 10.69 1.61 -8.20
C ASP A 84 11.94 0.73 -8.07
N THR A 85 11.77 -0.55 -7.72
CA THR A 85 12.90 -1.46 -7.51
C THR A 85 13.60 -1.85 -8.81
N ASN A 86 12.94 -1.68 -9.95
CA ASN A 86 13.51 -2.01 -11.25
C ASN A 86 14.32 -0.85 -11.84
N THR A 87 13.82 0.37 -11.71
CA THR A 87 14.44 1.54 -12.33
C THR A 87 15.17 2.45 -11.36
N GLY A 88 14.83 2.37 -10.06
CA GLY A 88 15.37 3.27 -9.05
C GLY A 88 14.68 4.62 -9.01
N ALA A 89 13.68 4.86 -9.84
CA ALA A 89 12.97 6.13 -9.87
C ALA A 89 12.11 6.30 -8.61
N GLU A 90 12.12 7.51 -8.05
CA GLU A 90 11.33 7.84 -6.87
C GLU A 90 10.13 8.68 -7.22
N THR A 91 9.02 8.42 -6.55
CA THR A 91 7.77 9.13 -6.73
C THR A 91 7.13 9.39 -5.37
N THR A 92 6.40 10.48 -5.26
CA THR A 92 5.64 10.80 -4.04
C THR A 92 4.17 10.48 -4.26
N LEU A 93 3.64 9.69 -3.33
CA LEU A 93 2.21 9.39 -3.31
C LEU A 93 1.44 10.47 -2.57
#